data_0fe222af83773039fe5ccc10d79f45bc
#
_entry.id   0fe222af83773039fe5ccc10d79f45bc
#
_cell.length_a   1.000
_cell.length_b   1.000
_cell.length_c   1.000
_cell.angle_alpha   90.00
_cell.angle_beta   90.00
_cell.angle_gamma   90.00
#
_symmetry.space_group_name_H-M   'P 1'
#
loop_
_entity.id
_entity.type
_entity.pdbx_description
1 polymer ?
#
loop_
_entity_poly.entity_id
_entity_poly.type
_entity_poly.pdbx_seq_one_letter_code
_entity_poly.pdbx_strand_id
1 'polypeptide(L)'
;MSIRFVIIVAAGLAAAACENSGQAAAPGGGGRAGRGGRGAAVTTQTTSVQRMSVQREVDLSGTLMSPEQAKISSEVAGIIREVRMQLGTEVKAGDVLVRLEPSELQFALDRAESALRQVEAQLGIDRAQDKQPPPDEQIASVRQAVANRDDARSAYERAQQLNGRGLLTRADRDTAETRLKVSEANYQAALDTVHSLKASLQDRRASYELAQKKLADAVIKAPVAGSISERLVQPGEFIRENTPVATIVQMSPLKLKTAIQEKNASLIKPGQAVEFDVEAFLNKKFKGTIAYVSPAVDQATRTFAVEALVDNRDRQLKPGFFAKGVVLTRVDASVLAVPEDAISTLAGVSTVYVIENGKARQQQISLGTRQNKLVEVTTGLKGDEKLATTNLSQLATGVSVRPEDDNGHRGARP
;
A
#
# COMPACT_ATOMS: atom_id res chain seq x y z
N MET A 1 6.29 43.75 8.59
CA MET A 1 6.43 44.44 9.91
C MET A 1 7.55 43.73 10.64
N SER A 2 8.71 44.39 10.65
CA SER A 2 9.99 43.87 11.14
C SER A 2 10.12 44.10 12.63
N ILE A 3 10.64 43.15 13.39
CA ILE A 3 11.31 43.44 14.64
C ILE A 3 12.54 42.53 14.74
N ARG A 4 13.67 43.19 14.59
CA ARG A 4 15.01 42.74 14.95
C ARG A 4 15.19 42.93 16.46
N PHE A 5 15.87 42.02 17.14
CA PHE A 5 16.61 42.38 18.35
C PHE A 5 18.00 41.76 18.33
N VAL A 6 18.92 42.57 18.75
CA VAL A 6 20.36 42.60 18.58
C VAL A 6 21.01 42.35 19.96
N ILE A 7 22.05 41.51 20.00
CA ILE A 7 23.34 41.54 20.75
C ILE A 7 23.33 41.91 22.25
N ILE A 8 24.10 41.16 23.05
CA ILE A 8 25.27 41.69 23.79
C ILE A 8 26.23 40.58 24.18
N VAL A 9 27.50 40.82 23.85
CA VAL A 9 28.75 40.14 24.23
C VAL A 9 29.19 40.67 25.62
N ALA A 10 29.77 39.79 26.45
CA ALA A 10 30.67 40.25 27.50
C ALA A 10 31.76 39.18 27.74
N ALA A 11 32.97 39.60 27.46
CA ALA A 11 34.21 38.93 27.76
C ALA A 11 34.60 39.21 29.22
N GLY A 12 35.36 38.27 29.84
CA GLY A 12 35.99 38.45 31.14
C GLY A 12 37.17 37.52 31.31
N LEU A 13 38.35 38.03 31.07
CA LEU A 13 39.66 37.46 31.44
C LEU A 13 39.90 37.57 32.95
N ALA A 14 40.52 36.59 33.55
CA ALA A 14 41.52 36.80 34.66
C ALA A 14 42.39 35.57 34.82
N ALA A 15 43.67 35.77 34.62
CA ALA A 15 44.77 34.89 34.94
C ALA A 15 45.20 35.07 36.40
N ALA A 16 45.72 34.04 37.06
CA ALA A 16 46.68 34.19 38.17
C ALA A 16 47.53 32.89 38.27
N ALA A 17 48.79 33.06 38.02
CA ALA A 17 49.88 32.15 38.30
C ALA A 17 50.28 32.23 39.75
N CYS A 18 50.75 31.14 40.33
CA CYS A 18 51.70 31.15 41.43
C CYS A 18 52.63 29.91 41.33
N GLU A 19 53.88 30.23 40.99
CA GLU A 19 55.04 29.37 41.25
C GLU A 19 55.28 29.24 42.77
N ASN A 20 55.72 28.10 43.21
CA ASN A 20 56.73 28.08 44.30
C ASN A 20 57.62 26.85 44.20
N SER A 21 58.87 27.14 44.10
CA SER A 21 60.04 26.27 44.11
C SER A 21 60.43 25.85 45.58
N GLY A 22 60.98 24.68 45.70
CA GLY A 22 61.54 24.19 47.00
C GLY A 22 62.37 22.96 46.86
N GLN A 23 63.63 23.10 46.90
CA GLN A 23 64.81 22.36 46.62
C GLN A 23 65.15 21.29 47.68
N ALA A 24 65.72 20.16 47.20
CA ALA A 24 66.82 19.34 47.66
C ALA A 24 66.85 18.71 49.08
N ALA A 25 67.01 17.40 49.07
CA ALA A 25 68.20 16.75 49.69
C ALA A 25 68.14 15.18 49.50
N ALA A 26 69.16 14.65 48.90
CA ALA A 26 69.58 13.25 49.13
C ALA A 26 70.57 13.27 50.30
N PRO A 27 70.88 12.16 51.00
CA PRO A 27 71.63 11.04 50.42
C PRO A 27 71.41 9.64 51.08
N GLY A 28 71.85 8.64 50.32
CA GLY A 28 72.57 7.54 50.94
C GLY A 28 71.94 6.17 51.10
N GLY A 29 72.42 5.24 50.32
CA GLY A 29 72.93 4.01 50.85
C GLY A 29 72.06 2.76 50.81
N GLY A 30 72.48 1.76 50.07
CA GLY A 30 72.20 0.40 50.43
C GLY A 30 71.63 -0.50 49.36
N GLY A 31 72.52 -1.10 48.58
CA GLY A 31 72.16 -2.19 47.67
C GLY A 31 71.55 -3.38 48.37
N ARG A 32 70.53 -3.95 47.76
CA ARG A 32 70.18 -5.37 47.88
C ARG A 32 69.66 -5.84 46.56
N ALA A 33 70.46 -6.66 45.88
CA ALA A 33 70.01 -7.50 44.80
C ALA A 33 68.80 -8.34 45.24
N GLY A 34 67.60 -7.95 44.82
CA GLY A 34 66.39 -8.72 45.01
C GLY A 34 66.17 -9.66 43.83
N ARG A 35 66.34 -10.93 44.12
CA ARG A 35 65.98 -12.09 43.28
C ARG A 35 64.73 -11.80 42.45
N GLY A 36 64.82 -12.07 41.14
CA GLY A 36 63.66 -12.15 40.24
C GLY A 36 62.58 -13.07 40.80
N GLY A 37 61.54 -12.49 41.36
CA GLY A 37 60.31 -13.21 41.69
C GLY A 37 59.72 -13.77 40.42
N ARG A 38 59.76 -15.08 40.23
CA ARG A 38 58.87 -15.78 39.33
C ARG A 38 57.47 -15.40 39.80
N GLY A 39 56.82 -14.48 39.09
CA GLY A 39 55.41 -14.12 39.35
C GLY A 39 54.60 -15.42 39.45
N ALA A 40 53.84 -15.55 40.54
CA ALA A 40 52.98 -16.71 40.74
C ALA A 40 52.03 -16.78 39.49
N ALA A 41 51.93 -17.96 38.86
CA ALA A 41 51.07 -18.19 37.75
C ALA A 41 49.61 -17.96 38.21
N VAL A 42 48.86 -17.11 37.49
CA VAL A 42 47.43 -16.84 37.78
C VAL A 42 46.63 -18.06 37.35
N THR A 43 45.88 -18.63 38.27
CA THR A 43 44.94 -19.73 37.96
C THR A 43 43.71 -19.15 37.29
N THR A 44 43.36 -19.65 36.12
CA THR A 44 42.15 -19.21 35.38
C THR A 44 41.51 -20.40 34.69
N GLN A 45 40.19 -20.39 34.64
CA GLN A 45 39.42 -21.29 33.75
C GLN A 45 39.58 -20.84 32.31
N THR A 46 39.61 -21.78 31.39
CA THR A 46 39.77 -21.49 29.97
C THR A 46 38.58 -22.03 29.17
N THR A 47 38.17 -21.29 28.17
CA THR A 47 37.14 -21.70 27.20
C THR A 47 37.69 -21.53 25.80
N SER A 48 37.16 -22.28 24.86
CA SER A 48 37.39 -22.05 23.41
C SER A 48 36.40 -21.07 22.83
N VAL A 49 36.80 -20.37 21.78
CA VAL A 49 35.89 -19.57 20.98
C VAL A 49 34.82 -20.50 20.41
N GLN A 50 33.58 -20.10 20.55
CA GLN A 50 32.40 -20.84 20.08
C GLN A 50 31.90 -20.25 18.77
N ARG A 51 31.04 -20.98 18.11
CA ARG A 51 30.32 -20.47 16.94
C ARG A 51 28.82 -20.45 17.24
N MET A 52 28.16 -19.33 16.93
CA MET A 52 26.71 -19.19 17.09
C MET A 52 26.05 -18.71 15.80
N SER A 53 24.76 -18.95 15.70
CA SER A 53 23.93 -18.41 14.62
C SER A 53 23.31 -17.11 15.09
N VAL A 54 23.45 -16.05 14.29
CA VAL A 54 22.88 -14.72 14.58
C VAL A 54 21.91 -14.33 13.48
N GLN A 55 20.67 -14.06 13.86
CA GLN A 55 19.68 -13.43 12.98
C GLN A 55 20.02 -11.94 12.87
N ARG A 56 20.29 -11.48 11.66
CA ARG A 56 20.47 -10.04 11.41
C ARG A 56 19.13 -9.37 11.24
N GLU A 57 18.98 -8.23 11.87
CA GLU A 57 17.76 -7.47 11.94
C GLU A 57 18.01 -6.03 11.51
N VAL A 58 17.01 -5.41 10.94
CA VAL A 58 16.99 -3.98 10.64
C VAL A 58 15.76 -3.38 11.30
N ASP A 59 15.98 -2.43 12.17
CA ASP A 59 14.90 -1.73 12.88
C ASP A 59 13.99 -1.03 11.90
N LEU A 60 12.70 -1.08 12.19
CA LEU A 60 11.67 -0.36 11.49
C LEU A 60 10.70 0.31 12.45
N SER A 61 10.14 1.41 11.99
CA SER A 61 8.98 2.03 12.60
C SER A 61 8.05 2.53 11.50
N GLY A 62 6.76 2.40 11.71
CA GLY A 62 5.81 2.74 10.68
C GLY A 62 4.38 2.79 11.19
N THR A 63 3.44 2.93 10.26
CA THR A 63 2.01 3.00 10.55
C THR A 63 1.28 1.95 9.75
N LEU A 64 0.34 1.28 10.42
CA LEU A 64 -0.58 0.37 9.76
C LEU A 64 -1.61 1.17 8.96
N MET A 65 -1.82 0.80 7.73
CA MET A 65 -2.76 1.44 6.82
C MET A 65 -3.69 0.40 6.20
N SER A 66 -4.90 0.82 5.88
CA SER A 66 -5.75 0.04 4.99
C SER A 66 -5.14 0.01 3.59
N PRO A 67 -5.09 -1.14 2.90
CA PRO A 67 -4.65 -1.21 1.51
C PRO A 67 -5.58 -0.44 0.58
N GLU A 68 -6.88 -0.43 0.89
CA GLU A 68 -7.91 0.25 0.12
C GLU A 68 -8.84 1.03 1.07
N GLN A 69 -9.03 2.29 0.75
CA GLN A 69 -10.00 3.17 1.38
C GLN A 69 -10.92 3.70 0.30
N ALA A 70 -12.19 3.31 0.34
CA ALA A 70 -13.19 3.78 -0.58
C ALA A 70 -14.04 4.88 0.07
N LYS A 71 -13.97 6.10 -0.50
CA LYS A 71 -14.90 7.18 -0.18
C LYS A 71 -16.10 7.06 -1.09
N ILE A 72 -17.25 6.76 -0.52
CA ILE A 72 -18.49 6.56 -1.24
C ILE A 72 -19.24 7.89 -1.32
N SER A 73 -19.56 8.31 -2.52
CA SER A 73 -20.34 9.51 -2.78
C SER A 73 -21.61 9.15 -3.54
N SER A 74 -22.64 10.01 -3.43
CA SER A 74 -23.87 9.84 -4.20
C SER A 74 -23.64 10.20 -5.68
N GLU A 75 -24.15 9.39 -6.61
CA GLU A 75 -24.15 9.68 -8.05
C GLU A 75 -25.37 10.52 -8.47
N VAL A 76 -26.38 10.64 -7.60
CA VAL A 76 -27.61 11.39 -7.86
C VAL A 76 -27.99 12.26 -6.66
N ALA A 77 -28.70 13.35 -6.92
CA ALA A 77 -29.28 14.18 -5.88
C ALA A 77 -30.61 13.59 -5.37
N GLY A 78 -30.89 13.79 -4.08
CA GLY A 78 -32.17 13.36 -3.48
C GLY A 78 -32.18 13.46 -1.98
N ILE A 79 -33.34 13.19 -1.38
CA ILE A 79 -33.54 13.12 0.07
C ILE A 79 -33.21 11.70 0.52
N ILE A 80 -32.46 11.59 1.60
CA ILE A 80 -32.13 10.29 2.21
C ILE A 80 -33.34 9.74 2.94
N ARG A 81 -33.87 8.64 2.46
CA ARG A 81 -34.96 7.90 3.09
C ARG A 81 -34.50 6.99 4.21
N GLU A 82 -33.43 6.26 3.97
CA GLU A 82 -32.92 5.22 4.88
C GLU A 82 -31.41 5.15 4.86
N VAL A 83 -30.78 5.03 6.03
CA VAL A 83 -29.34 4.74 6.19
C VAL A 83 -29.20 3.41 6.93
N ARG A 84 -28.63 2.40 6.27
CA ARG A 84 -28.48 1.02 6.80
C ARG A 84 -27.12 0.72 7.39
N MET A 85 -26.25 1.70 7.46
CA MET A 85 -24.89 1.57 7.97
C MET A 85 -24.68 2.32 9.28
N GLN A 86 -23.79 1.81 10.12
CA GLN A 86 -23.29 2.46 11.33
C GLN A 86 -21.76 2.41 11.34
N LEU A 87 -21.13 3.25 12.17
CA LEU A 87 -19.69 3.20 12.40
C LEU A 87 -19.27 1.80 12.88
N GLY A 88 -18.25 1.24 12.27
CA GLY A 88 -17.76 -0.10 12.59
C GLY A 88 -18.55 -1.25 11.97
N THR A 89 -19.68 -0.99 11.29
CA THR A 89 -20.43 -2.04 10.58
C THR A 89 -19.59 -2.63 9.46
N GLU A 90 -19.59 -3.95 9.37
CA GLU A 90 -19.00 -4.68 8.27
C GLU A 90 -19.97 -4.75 7.11
N VAL A 91 -19.45 -4.49 5.92
CA VAL A 91 -20.19 -4.54 4.67
C VAL A 91 -19.47 -5.37 3.63
N LYS A 92 -20.25 -6.03 2.79
CA LYS A 92 -19.76 -6.75 1.61
C LYS A 92 -19.97 -5.89 0.37
N ALA A 93 -19.21 -6.16 -0.67
CA ALA A 93 -19.49 -5.54 -1.97
C ALA A 93 -20.93 -5.82 -2.41
N GLY A 94 -21.65 -4.76 -2.80
CA GLY A 94 -23.06 -4.80 -3.17
C GLY A 94 -24.06 -4.54 -2.03
N ASP A 95 -23.64 -4.52 -0.77
CA ASP A 95 -24.53 -4.21 0.35
C ASP A 95 -25.06 -2.77 0.25
N VAL A 96 -26.35 -2.60 0.57
CA VAL A 96 -27.01 -1.31 0.53
C VAL A 96 -26.64 -0.48 1.76
N LEU A 97 -26.03 0.68 1.50
CA LEU A 97 -25.62 1.63 2.55
C LEU A 97 -26.68 2.68 2.82
N VAL A 98 -27.20 3.29 1.74
CA VAL A 98 -28.18 4.37 1.80
C VAL A 98 -29.21 4.18 0.69
N ARG A 99 -30.46 4.57 0.96
CA ARG A 99 -31.52 4.68 -0.03
C ARG A 99 -32.02 6.11 -0.07
N LEU A 100 -32.02 6.67 -1.24
CA LEU A 100 -32.67 7.95 -1.51
C LEU A 100 -34.16 7.75 -1.78
N GLU A 101 -34.94 8.83 -1.66
CA GLU A 101 -36.33 8.87 -2.08
C GLU A 101 -36.42 8.76 -3.60
N PRO A 102 -37.06 7.72 -4.15
CA PRO A 102 -36.99 7.44 -5.58
C PRO A 102 -38.04 8.21 -6.42
N SER A 103 -38.97 8.91 -5.79
CA SER A 103 -40.18 9.42 -6.46
C SER A 103 -39.87 10.31 -7.66
N GLU A 104 -38.96 11.29 -7.51
CA GLU A 104 -38.59 12.20 -8.62
C GLU A 104 -37.85 11.44 -9.75
N LEU A 105 -36.99 10.52 -9.40
CA LEU A 105 -36.24 9.71 -10.36
C LEU A 105 -37.17 8.74 -11.11
N GLN A 106 -38.17 8.20 -10.41
CA GLN A 106 -39.21 7.36 -11.01
C GLN A 106 -40.03 8.15 -12.03
N PHE A 107 -40.49 9.37 -11.68
CA PHE A 107 -41.21 10.23 -12.64
C PHE A 107 -40.36 10.60 -13.85
N ALA A 108 -39.04 10.83 -13.64
CA ALA A 108 -38.11 11.08 -14.75
C ALA A 108 -38.00 9.87 -15.70
N LEU A 109 -37.93 8.66 -15.12
CA LEU A 109 -37.92 7.41 -15.87
C LEU A 109 -39.22 7.22 -16.67
N ASP A 110 -40.38 7.37 -16.03
CA ASP A 110 -41.67 7.20 -16.64
C ASP A 110 -41.87 8.19 -17.81
N ARG A 111 -41.40 9.43 -17.66
CA ARG A 111 -41.38 10.44 -18.73
C ARG A 111 -40.50 10.02 -19.91
N ALA A 112 -39.28 9.55 -19.62
CA ALA A 112 -38.35 9.10 -20.66
C ALA A 112 -38.89 7.86 -21.39
N GLU A 113 -39.51 6.93 -20.65
CA GLU A 113 -40.15 5.76 -21.23
C GLU A 113 -41.33 6.15 -22.14
N SER A 114 -42.17 7.10 -21.74
CA SER A 114 -43.31 7.58 -22.56
C SER A 114 -42.80 8.21 -23.85
N ALA A 115 -41.73 9.01 -23.81
CA ALA A 115 -41.12 9.60 -25.00
C ALA A 115 -40.51 8.54 -25.93
N LEU A 116 -39.94 7.50 -25.40
CA LEU A 116 -39.41 6.37 -26.18
C LEU A 116 -40.56 5.60 -26.84
N ARG A 117 -41.62 5.28 -26.10
CA ARG A 117 -42.83 4.60 -26.65
C ARG A 117 -43.47 5.36 -27.80
N GLN A 118 -43.48 6.68 -27.74
CA GLN A 118 -44.01 7.51 -28.81
C GLN A 118 -43.26 7.30 -30.13
N VAL A 119 -41.93 7.29 -30.10
CA VAL A 119 -41.14 7.09 -31.32
C VAL A 119 -41.21 5.63 -31.80
N GLU A 120 -41.21 4.67 -30.87
CA GLU A 120 -41.42 3.26 -31.21
C GLU A 120 -42.74 3.02 -31.92
N ALA A 121 -43.84 3.65 -31.47
CA ALA A 121 -45.15 3.55 -32.12
C ALA A 121 -45.12 4.16 -33.53
N GLN A 122 -44.41 5.28 -33.74
CA GLN A 122 -44.27 5.90 -35.08
C GLN A 122 -43.50 5.02 -36.05
N LEU A 123 -42.57 4.22 -35.56
CA LEU A 123 -41.81 3.26 -36.37
C LEU A 123 -42.51 1.90 -36.50
N GLY A 124 -43.64 1.68 -35.82
CA GLY A 124 -44.37 0.40 -35.82
C GLY A 124 -43.62 -0.72 -35.07
N ILE A 125 -42.81 -0.36 -34.09
CA ILE A 125 -42.09 -1.35 -33.25
C ILE A 125 -43.05 -1.95 -32.23
N ASP A 126 -43.23 -3.26 -32.26
CA ASP A 126 -43.94 -4.01 -31.22
C ASP A 126 -42.93 -4.61 -30.23
N ARG A 127 -42.89 -4.03 -29.02
CA ARG A 127 -41.99 -4.51 -27.94
C ARG A 127 -42.22 -5.96 -27.54
N ALA A 128 -43.40 -6.48 -27.80
CA ALA A 128 -43.70 -7.89 -27.44
C ALA A 128 -43.07 -8.88 -28.42
N GLN A 129 -42.81 -8.45 -29.64
CA GLN A 129 -42.28 -9.33 -30.69
C GLN A 129 -40.81 -9.02 -31.05
N ASP A 130 -40.48 -7.74 -31.20
CA ASP A 130 -39.10 -7.36 -31.57
C ASP A 130 -38.76 -5.98 -30.97
N LYS A 131 -37.51 -5.84 -30.51
CA LYS A 131 -36.98 -4.56 -30.02
C LYS A 131 -36.33 -3.71 -31.12
N GLN A 132 -36.20 -4.24 -32.30
CA GLN A 132 -35.59 -3.55 -33.44
C GLN A 132 -36.65 -2.96 -34.37
N PRO A 133 -36.36 -1.81 -35.03
CA PRO A 133 -37.24 -1.27 -36.01
C PRO A 133 -37.37 -2.23 -37.21
N PRO A 134 -38.55 -2.39 -37.79
CA PRO A 134 -38.72 -3.20 -38.96
C PRO A 134 -37.90 -2.62 -40.14
N PRO A 135 -37.64 -3.40 -41.20
CA PRO A 135 -37.06 -2.88 -42.43
C PRO A 135 -37.84 -1.67 -42.94
N ASP A 136 -37.15 -0.68 -43.55
CA ASP A 136 -37.74 0.59 -43.95
C ASP A 136 -38.96 0.42 -44.82
N GLU A 137 -38.96 -0.57 -45.73
CA GLU A 137 -40.05 -0.87 -46.63
C GLU A 137 -41.33 -1.39 -45.95
N GLN A 138 -41.19 -1.90 -44.70
CA GLN A 138 -42.35 -2.36 -43.94
C GLN A 138 -43.01 -1.26 -43.12
N ILE A 139 -42.38 -0.10 -42.99
CA ILE A 139 -42.93 1.04 -42.27
C ILE A 139 -44.05 1.63 -43.10
N ALA A 140 -45.19 1.90 -42.48
CA ALA A 140 -46.41 2.27 -43.15
C ALA A 140 -46.26 3.45 -44.14
N SER A 141 -45.54 4.51 -43.75
CA SER A 141 -45.29 5.70 -44.59
C SER A 141 -44.46 5.37 -45.82
N VAL A 142 -43.40 4.56 -45.67
CA VAL A 142 -42.57 4.13 -46.80
C VAL A 142 -43.33 3.19 -47.72
N ARG A 143 -44.06 2.22 -47.17
CA ARG A 143 -44.88 1.28 -47.94
C ARG A 143 -45.92 2.03 -48.82
N GLN A 144 -46.57 3.07 -48.29
CA GLN A 144 -47.49 3.90 -49.07
C GLN A 144 -46.73 4.64 -50.16
N ALA A 145 -45.59 5.23 -49.89
CA ALA A 145 -44.76 5.93 -50.87
C ALA A 145 -44.28 5.03 -52.01
N VAL A 146 -43.83 3.78 -51.63
CA VAL A 146 -43.50 2.73 -52.62
C VAL A 146 -44.65 2.41 -53.54
N ALA A 147 -45.87 2.16 -53.00
CA ALA A 147 -47.04 1.84 -53.81
C ALA A 147 -47.39 3.00 -54.82
N ASN A 148 -47.30 4.23 -54.34
CA ASN A 148 -47.52 5.41 -55.20
C ASN A 148 -46.47 5.56 -56.30
N ARG A 149 -45.19 5.30 -55.98
CA ARG A 149 -44.11 5.35 -56.97
C ARG A 149 -44.26 4.24 -58.01
N ASP A 150 -44.60 3.05 -57.61
CA ASP A 150 -44.73 1.88 -58.51
C ASP A 150 -45.94 2.04 -59.44
N ASP A 151 -47.08 2.63 -58.98
CA ASP A 151 -48.19 3.00 -59.83
C ASP A 151 -47.78 4.07 -60.86
N ALA A 152 -47.10 5.15 -60.41
CA ALA A 152 -46.62 6.21 -61.32
C ALA A 152 -45.64 5.70 -62.36
N ARG A 153 -44.73 4.76 -61.94
CA ARG A 153 -43.78 4.11 -62.83
C ARG A 153 -44.51 3.28 -63.89
N SER A 154 -45.43 2.44 -63.46
CA SER A 154 -46.24 1.65 -64.40
C SER A 154 -47.02 2.52 -65.37
N ALA A 155 -47.55 3.68 -64.92
CA ALA A 155 -48.23 4.63 -65.77
C ALA A 155 -47.34 5.29 -66.84
N TYR A 156 -46.10 5.67 -66.38
CA TYR A 156 -45.06 6.23 -67.27
C TYR A 156 -44.58 5.21 -68.29
N GLU A 157 -44.33 3.98 -67.97
CA GLU A 157 -43.90 2.89 -68.87
C GLU A 157 -45.00 2.64 -69.93
N ARG A 158 -46.25 2.58 -69.54
CA ARG A 158 -47.37 2.48 -70.50
C ARG A 158 -47.42 3.70 -71.44
N ALA A 159 -47.31 4.92 -70.88
CA ALA A 159 -47.31 6.14 -71.68
C ALA A 159 -46.13 6.21 -72.67
N GLN A 160 -44.98 5.77 -72.29
CA GLN A 160 -43.76 5.67 -73.10
C GLN A 160 -43.96 4.68 -74.25
N GLN A 161 -44.49 3.50 -74.01
CA GLN A 161 -44.80 2.48 -75.03
C GLN A 161 -45.86 2.99 -76.07
N LEU A 162 -46.90 3.62 -75.59
CA LEU A 162 -47.99 4.16 -76.48
C LEU A 162 -47.51 5.35 -77.31
N ASN A 163 -46.70 6.26 -76.73
CA ASN A 163 -46.04 7.35 -77.43
C ASN A 163 -45.10 6.83 -78.51
N GLY A 164 -44.30 5.79 -78.23
CA GLY A 164 -43.42 5.16 -79.22
C GLY A 164 -44.14 4.53 -80.40
N ARG A 165 -45.42 4.18 -80.20
CA ARG A 165 -46.34 3.70 -81.28
C ARG A 165 -47.20 4.80 -81.94
N GLY A 166 -46.96 6.05 -81.53
CA GLY A 166 -47.75 7.21 -82.06
C GLY A 166 -49.21 7.32 -81.56
N LEU A 167 -49.60 6.54 -80.52
CA LEU A 167 -50.94 6.46 -79.95
C LEU A 167 -51.14 7.42 -78.77
N LEU A 168 -50.11 8.15 -78.30
CA LEU A 168 -50.16 9.11 -77.20
C LEU A 168 -49.34 10.36 -77.52
N THR A 169 -49.78 11.55 -77.06
CA THR A 169 -49.05 12.79 -77.29
C THR A 169 -47.80 12.90 -76.46
N ARG A 170 -46.82 13.68 -76.89
CA ARG A 170 -45.60 13.93 -76.06
C ARG A 170 -45.95 14.61 -74.75
N ALA A 171 -46.91 15.53 -74.72
CA ALA A 171 -47.35 16.22 -73.51
C ALA A 171 -47.91 15.25 -72.47
N ASP A 172 -48.68 14.23 -72.88
CA ASP A 172 -49.17 13.20 -71.94
C ASP A 172 -48.05 12.32 -71.36
N ARG A 173 -47.04 11.94 -72.17
CA ARG A 173 -45.87 11.24 -71.73
C ARG A 173 -45.10 12.09 -70.73
N ASP A 174 -44.80 13.38 -71.03
CA ASP A 174 -44.07 14.29 -70.14
C ASP A 174 -44.80 14.53 -68.82
N THR A 175 -46.17 14.54 -68.86
CA THR A 175 -46.98 14.57 -67.64
C THR A 175 -46.83 13.32 -66.83
N ALA A 176 -46.80 12.13 -67.44
CA ALA A 176 -46.57 10.89 -66.71
C ALA A 176 -45.12 10.79 -66.12
N GLU A 177 -44.12 11.30 -66.88
CA GLU A 177 -42.75 11.39 -66.40
C GLU A 177 -42.60 12.31 -65.16
N THR A 178 -43.26 13.49 -65.23
CA THR A 178 -43.27 14.43 -64.10
C THR A 178 -43.92 13.82 -62.88
N ARG A 179 -45.03 13.09 -63.05
CA ARG A 179 -45.71 12.39 -61.94
C ARG A 179 -44.86 11.32 -61.34
N LEU A 180 -44.04 10.57 -62.13
CA LEU A 180 -43.12 9.61 -61.64
C LEU A 180 -41.99 10.30 -60.79
N LYS A 181 -41.40 11.39 -61.34
CA LYS A 181 -40.39 12.17 -60.63
C LYS A 181 -40.87 12.68 -59.25
N VAL A 182 -42.12 13.16 -59.20
CA VAL A 182 -42.78 13.62 -57.97
C VAL A 182 -42.93 12.44 -56.98
N SER A 183 -43.35 11.26 -57.46
CA SER A 183 -43.55 10.08 -56.62
C SER A 183 -42.21 9.52 -56.12
N GLU A 184 -41.13 9.56 -56.91
CA GLU A 184 -39.78 9.21 -56.52
C GLU A 184 -39.24 10.15 -55.41
N ALA A 185 -39.47 11.50 -55.59
CA ALA A 185 -39.10 12.47 -54.55
C ALA A 185 -39.86 12.24 -53.23
N ASN A 186 -41.16 11.92 -53.31
CA ASN A 186 -41.99 11.60 -52.14
C ASN A 186 -41.49 10.31 -51.44
N TYR A 187 -41.07 9.28 -52.20
CA TYR A 187 -40.49 8.07 -51.66
C TYR A 187 -39.18 8.38 -50.90
N GLN A 188 -38.31 9.19 -51.53
CA GLN A 188 -37.05 9.59 -50.84
C GLN A 188 -37.33 10.38 -49.57
N ALA A 189 -38.28 11.32 -49.59
CA ALA A 189 -38.69 12.09 -48.42
C ALA A 189 -39.24 11.18 -47.29
N ALA A 190 -39.96 10.10 -47.66
CA ALA A 190 -40.42 9.11 -46.68
C ALA A 190 -39.28 8.34 -46.05
N LEU A 191 -38.26 7.95 -46.85
CA LEU A 191 -37.06 7.31 -46.32
C LEU A 191 -36.28 8.23 -45.37
N ASP A 192 -36.05 9.50 -45.76
CA ASP A 192 -35.38 10.49 -44.96
C ASP A 192 -36.09 10.73 -43.61
N THR A 193 -37.44 10.73 -43.63
CA THR A 193 -38.25 10.79 -42.41
C THR A 193 -38.03 9.58 -41.51
N VAL A 194 -37.96 8.37 -42.06
CA VAL A 194 -37.71 7.15 -41.30
C VAL A 194 -36.32 7.17 -40.74
N HIS A 195 -35.29 7.61 -41.48
CA HIS A 195 -33.91 7.75 -40.98
C HIS A 195 -33.86 8.73 -39.79
N SER A 196 -34.58 9.87 -39.88
CA SER A 196 -34.70 10.83 -38.78
C SER A 196 -35.37 10.23 -37.53
N LEU A 197 -36.46 9.47 -37.76
CA LEU A 197 -37.13 8.76 -36.66
C LEU A 197 -36.24 7.70 -36.01
N LYS A 198 -35.45 6.97 -36.80
CA LYS A 198 -34.44 6.00 -36.26
C LYS A 198 -33.39 6.69 -35.43
N ALA A 199 -32.87 7.84 -35.86
CA ALA A 199 -31.95 8.64 -35.08
C ALA A 199 -32.59 9.12 -33.76
N SER A 200 -33.86 9.60 -33.83
CA SER A 200 -34.63 9.97 -32.65
C SER A 200 -34.87 8.79 -31.71
N LEU A 201 -35.09 7.58 -32.24
CA LEU A 201 -35.23 6.37 -31.43
C LEU A 201 -33.98 6.11 -30.60
N GLN A 202 -32.78 6.24 -31.18
CA GLN A 202 -31.52 6.06 -30.46
C GLN A 202 -31.37 7.10 -29.34
N ASP A 203 -31.67 8.37 -29.58
CA ASP A 203 -31.67 9.44 -28.59
C ASP A 203 -32.63 9.15 -27.42
N ARG A 204 -33.86 8.71 -27.72
CA ARG A 204 -34.85 8.37 -26.68
C ARG A 204 -34.46 7.12 -25.88
N ARG A 205 -33.83 6.14 -26.52
CA ARG A 205 -33.29 4.96 -25.82
C ARG A 205 -32.18 5.36 -24.85
N ALA A 206 -31.21 6.15 -25.30
CA ALA A 206 -30.15 6.65 -24.45
C ALA A 206 -30.69 7.47 -23.25
N SER A 207 -31.70 8.31 -23.49
CA SER A 207 -32.37 9.08 -22.44
C SER A 207 -33.08 8.18 -21.42
N TYR A 208 -33.77 7.13 -21.89
CA TYR A 208 -34.41 6.15 -21.02
C TYR A 208 -33.39 5.35 -20.18
N GLU A 209 -32.33 4.88 -20.80
CA GLU A 209 -31.24 4.15 -20.10
C GLU A 209 -30.57 5.03 -19.04
N LEU A 210 -30.33 6.31 -19.34
CA LEU A 210 -29.79 7.26 -18.36
C LEU A 210 -30.75 7.47 -17.20
N ALA A 211 -32.05 7.63 -17.44
CA ALA A 211 -33.04 7.77 -16.37
C ALA A 211 -33.12 6.47 -15.51
N GLN A 212 -33.06 5.31 -16.14
CA GLN A 212 -33.02 4.02 -15.48
C GLN A 212 -31.77 3.87 -14.58
N LYS A 213 -30.60 4.26 -15.11
CA LYS A 213 -29.36 4.26 -14.33
C LYS A 213 -29.49 5.18 -13.11
N LYS A 214 -29.95 6.42 -13.29
CA LYS A 214 -30.15 7.36 -12.19
C LYS A 214 -31.08 6.83 -11.10
N LEU A 215 -32.15 6.14 -11.47
CA LEU A 215 -33.04 5.50 -10.51
C LEU A 215 -32.34 4.35 -9.76
N ALA A 216 -31.52 3.56 -10.44
CA ALA A 216 -30.72 2.51 -9.81
C ALA A 216 -29.69 3.08 -8.82
N ASP A 217 -29.09 4.23 -9.15
CA ASP A 217 -28.08 4.93 -8.34
C ASP A 217 -28.72 5.61 -7.09
N ALA A 218 -30.06 5.70 -7.01
CA ALA A 218 -30.75 6.08 -5.78
C ALA A 218 -30.54 5.08 -4.64
N VAL A 219 -30.04 3.89 -4.94
CA VAL A 219 -29.63 2.87 -3.97
C VAL A 219 -28.10 2.82 -3.93
N ILE A 220 -27.52 3.55 -2.98
CA ILE A 220 -26.06 3.63 -2.82
C ILE A 220 -25.57 2.35 -2.16
N LYS A 221 -24.66 1.65 -2.84
CA LYS A 221 -24.12 0.35 -2.43
C LYS A 221 -22.63 0.44 -2.13
N ALA A 222 -22.14 -0.49 -1.32
CA ALA A 222 -20.71 -0.66 -1.07
C ALA A 222 -20.00 -1.21 -2.32
N PRO A 223 -18.96 -0.54 -2.86
CA PRO A 223 -18.22 -1.06 -4.02
C PRO A 223 -17.23 -2.15 -3.63
N VAL A 224 -16.77 -2.15 -2.38
CA VAL A 224 -15.78 -3.10 -1.82
C VAL A 224 -16.24 -3.60 -0.47
N ALA A 225 -15.75 -4.77 -0.06
CA ALA A 225 -15.97 -5.29 1.28
C ALA A 225 -15.04 -4.58 2.28
N GLY A 226 -15.53 -4.28 3.47
CA GLY A 226 -14.74 -3.61 4.50
C GLY A 226 -15.57 -3.23 5.71
N SER A 227 -15.06 -2.31 6.52
CA SER A 227 -15.75 -1.74 7.67
C SER A 227 -16.00 -0.24 7.46
N ILE A 228 -17.15 0.24 7.88
CA ILE A 228 -17.49 1.67 7.81
C ILE A 228 -16.62 2.43 8.83
N SER A 229 -15.74 3.28 8.35
CA SER A 229 -14.92 4.15 9.21
C SER A 229 -15.57 5.50 9.49
N GLU A 230 -16.39 5.98 8.55
CA GLU A 230 -17.11 7.26 8.70
C GLU A 230 -18.49 7.17 8.08
N ARG A 231 -19.46 7.79 8.74
CA ARG A 231 -20.81 8.03 8.24
C ARG A 231 -21.03 9.54 8.19
N LEU A 232 -21.25 10.07 7.00
CA LEU A 232 -21.27 11.51 6.74
C LEU A 232 -22.68 12.07 6.49
N VAL A 233 -23.70 11.21 6.52
CA VAL A 233 -25.09 11.56 6.16
C VAL A 233 -26.10 11.01 7.15
N GLN A 234 -27.30 11.62 7.19
CA GLN A 234 -28.41 11.26 8.08
C GLN A 234 -29.72 11.08 7.31
N PRO A 235 -30.67 10.24 7.80
CA PRO A 235 -32.00 10.15 7.23
C PRO A 235 -32.70 11.51 7.26
N GLY A 236 -33.44 11.85 6.17
CA GLY A 236 -34.12 13.12 5.99
C GLY A 236 -33.24 14.25 5.41
N GLU A 237 -31.96 14.05 5.29
CA GLU A 237 -31.04 15.02 4.70
C GLU A 237 -31.17 15.03 3.17
N PHE A 238 -31.11 16.22 2.55
CA PHE A 238 -30.98 16.36 1.10
C PHE A 238 -29.52 16.39 0.68
N ILE A 239 -29.11 15.48 -0.17
CA ILE A 239 -27.76 15.42 -0.74
C ILE A 239 -27.74 15.71 -2.23
N ARG A 240 -26.61 16.25 -2.70
CA ARG A 240 -26.34 16.51 -4.12
C ARG A 240 -25.45 15.42 -4.71
N GLU A 241 -25.33 15.42 -6.04
CA GLU A 241 -24.33 14.61 -6.73
C GLU A 241 -22.93 14.89 -6.15
N ASN A 242 -22.10 13.83 -6.05
CA ASN A 242 -20.76 13.84 -5.49
C ASN A 242 -20.67 14.17 -3.97
N THR A 243 -21.79 14.24 -3.25
CA THR A 243 -21.77 14.38 -1.80
C THR A 243 -21.23 13.08 -1.17
N PRO A 244 -20.15 13.15 -0.35
CA PRO A 244 -19.64 11.98 0.36
C PRO A 244 -20.67 11.44 1.35
N VAL A 245 -20.89 10.13 1.35
CA VAL A 245 -21.89 9.43 2.14
C VAL A 245 -21.25 8.61 3.26
N ALA A 246 -20.18 7.89 2.94
CA ALA A 246 -19.46 7.02 3.86
C ALA A 246 -18.02 6.79 3.40
N THR A 247 -17.19 6.39 4.34
CA THR A 247 -15.85 5.87 4.08
C THR A 247 -15.79 4.41 4.50
N ILE A 248 -15.39 3.53 3.57
CA ILE A 248 -15.14 2.11 3.81
C ILE A 248 -13.64 1.87 3.85
N VAL A 249 -13.17 1.14 4.86
CA VAL A 249 -11.76 0.74 4.99
C VAL A 249 -11.66 -0.78 4.99
N GLN A 250 -10.74 -1.30 4.21
CA GLN A 250 -10.41 -2.71 4.22
C GLN A 250 -9.59 -3.04 5.47
N MET A 251 -10.04 -4.03 6.25
CA MET A 251 -9.43 -4.39 7.52
C MET A 251 -8.43 -5.55 7.43
N SER A 252 -8.45 -6.32 6.36
CA SER A 252 -7.53 -7.44 6.12
C SER A 252 -7.36 -7.68 4.62
N PRO A 253 -6.11 -7.86 4.14
CA PRO A 253 -4.86 -7.63 4.87
C PRO A 253 -4.66 -6.14 5.18
N LEU A 254 -3.82 -5.79 6.16
CA LEU A 254 -3.34 -4.42 6.36
C LEU A 254 -1.96 -4.25 5.71
N LYS A 255 -1.57 -3.00 5.50
CA LYS A 255 -0.23 -2.61 5.07
C LYS A 255 0.49 -1.90 6.20
N LEU A 256 1.67 -2.37 6.56
CA LEU A 256 2.60 -1.63 7.39
C LEU A 256 3.48 -0.79 6.47
N LYS A 257 3.27 0.51 6.46
CA LYS A 257 4.10 1.47 5.73
C LYS A 257 5.19 1.99 6.64
N THR A 258 6.43 1.80 6.24
CA THR A 258 7.62 2.19 7.00
C THR A 258 8.66 2.86 6.10
N ALA A 259 9.55 3.62 6.72
CA ALA A 259 10.70 4.23 6.06
C ALA A 259 11.98 3.65 6.66
N ILE A 260 12.83 3.09 5.82
CA ILE A 260 14.09 2.45 6.21
C ILE A 260 15.26 3.29 5.70
N GLN A 261 16.31 3.41 6.50
CA GLN A 261 17.50 4.20 6.17
C GLN A 261 18.24 3.65 4.94
N GLU A 262 18.73 4.53 4.08
CA GLU A 262 19.46 4.23 2.83
C GLU A 262 20.61 3.23 3.03
N LYS A 263 21.36 3.33 4.14
CA LYS A 263 22.47 2.41 4.45
C LYS A 263 22.08 0.93 4.48
N ASN A 264 20.79 0.62 4.71
CA ASN A 264 20.25 -0.73 4.78
C ASN A 264 19.62 -1.20 3.46
N ALA A 265 19.69 -0.40 2.38
CA ALA A 265 19.01 -0.68 1.13
C ALA A 265 19.41 -2.04 0.51
N SER A 266 20.69 -2.42 0.61
CA SER A 266 21.16 -3.70 0.08
C SER A 266 20.65 -4.93 0.85
N LEU A 267 20.18 -4.73 2.09
CA LEU A 267 19.73 -5.79 2.99
C LEU A 267 18.22 -6.07 2.87
N ILE A 268 17.45 -5.12 2.36
CA ILE A 268 15.99 -5.19 2.33
C ILE A 268 15.51 -5.67 0.96
N LYS A 269 14.72 -6.74 0.96
CA LYS A 269 14.17 -7.35 -0.26
C LYS A 269 12.72 -7.76 -0.04
N PRO A 270 11.88 -7.73 -1.11
CA PRO A 270 10.55 -8.35 -1.05
C PRO A 270 10.62 -9.82 -0.62
N GLY A 271 9.61 -10.26 0.13
CA GLY A 271 9.50 -11.62 0.66
C GLY A 271 10.12 -11.82 2.05
N GLN A 272 10.84 -10.85 2.60
CA GLN A 272 11.40 -10.95 3.96
C GLN A 272 10.30 -10.82 5.02
N ALA A 273 10.49 -11.56 6.12
CA ALA A 273 9.60 -11.49 7.27
C ALA A 273 9.88 -10.23 8.10
N VAL A 274 8.80 -9.65 8.59
CA VAL A 274 8.80 -8.52 9.52
C VAL A 274 8.14 -8.97 10.81
N GLU A 275 8.77 -8.70 11.95
CA GLU A 275 8.17 -8.85 13.27
C GLU A 275 8.03 -7.47 13.92
N PHE A 276 6.83 -7.15 14.40
CA PHE A 276 6.56 -5.85 15.01
C PHE A 276 5.58 -5.98 16.16
N ASP A 277 5.62 -4.99 17.03
CA ASP A 277 4.62 -4.77 18.07
C ASP A 277 3.87 -3.46 17.84
N VAL A 278 2.74 -3.32 18.50
CA VAL A 278 1.93 -2.09 18.54
C VAL A 278 1.63 -1.76 20.00
N GLU A 279 1.63 -0.48 20.35
CA GLU A 279 1.44 -0.02 21.74
C GLU A 279 0.08 -0.46 22.34
N ALA A 280 -0.91 -0.69 21.48
CA ALA A 280 -2.22 -1.17 21.91
C ALA A 280 -2.23 -2.61 22.44
N PHE A 281 -1.20 -3.41 22.16
CA PHE A 281 -1.10 -4.82 22.55
C PHE A 281 0.27 -5.11 23.16
N LEU A 282 0.43 -4.82 24.43
CA LEU A 282 1.63 -5.09 25.19
C LEU A 282 1.98 -6.60 25.16
N ASN A 283 3.23 -6.93 24.88
CA ASN A 283 3.76 -8.30 24.83
C ASN A 283 3.21 -9.20 23.70
N LYS A 284 2.54 -8.65 22.70
CA LYS A 284 2.11 -9.40 21.52
C LYS A 284 2.89 -8.96 20.28
N LYS A 285 3.63 -9.90 19.68
CA LYS A 285 4.31 -9.69 18.40
C LYS A 285 3.41 -10.09 17.25
N PHE A 286 3.38 -9.26 16.24
CA PHE A 286 2.70 -9.50 14.99
C PHE A 286 3.73 -9.77 13.89
N LYS A 287 3.29 -10.47 12.84
CA LYS A 287 4.14 -10.82 11.72
C LYS A 287 3.58 -10.25 10.43
N GLY A 288 4.48 -9.87 9.55
CA GLY A 288 4.16 -9.43 8.21
C GLY A 288 5.22 -9.89 7.22
N THR A 289 4.99 -9.63 5.95
CA THR A 289 5.94 -9.93 4.87
C THR A 289 6.12 -8.70 4.01
N ILE A 290 7.35 -8.32 3.72
CA ILE A 290 7.65 -7.21 2.81
C ILE A 290 7.11 -7.56 1.43
N ALA A 291 6.18 -6.73 0.94
CA ALA A 291 5.60 -6.86 -0.39
C ALA A 291 6.25 -5.90 -1.38
N TYR A 292 6.52 -4.66 -0.96
CA TYR A 292 7.01 -3.62 -1.84
C TYR A 292 8.17 -2.86 -1.19
N VAL A 293 9.18 -2.58 -2.00
CA VAL A 293 10.33 -1.75 -1.65
C VAL A 293 10.42 -0.65 -2.69
N SER A 294 10.42 0.60 -2.25
CA SER A 294 10.55 1.76 -3.15
C SER A 294 11.89 1.74 -3.88
N PRO A 295 11.92 1.96 -5.19
CA PRO A 295 13.18 2.11 -5.93
C PRO A 295 13.83 3.49 -5.72
N ALA A 296 13.10 4.45 -5.13
CA ALA A 296 13.56 5.81 -4.90
C ALA A 296 13.83 6.06 -3.42
N VAL A 297 14.88 6.82 -3.14
CA VAL A 297 15.26 7.31 -1.81
C VAL A 297 14.80 8.76 -1.67
N ASP A 298 14.14 9.08 -0.59
CA ASP A 298 13.85 10.45 -0.20
C ASP A 298 15.14 11.15 0.21
N GLN A 299 15.53 12.19 -0.53
CA GLN A 299 16.80 12.89 -0.32
C GLN A 299 16.83 13.72 0.97
N ALA A 300 15.68 14.17 1.46
CA ALA A 300 15.60 14.97 2.67
C ALA A 300 15.78 14.13 3.93
N THR A 301 15.18 12.93 3.95
CA THR A 301 15.20 12.02 5.10
C THR A 301 16.24 10.92 5.00
N ARG A 302 16.84 10.73 3.81
CA ARG A 302 17.76 9.62 3.51
C ARG A 302 17.14 8.26 3.83
N THR A 303 15.87 8.09 3.49
CA THR A 303 15.12 6.85 3.69
C THR A 303 14.41 6.42 2.41
N PHE A 304 14.07 5.16 2.31
CA PHE A 304 13.21 4.62 1.27
C PHE A 304 11.98 3.95 1.88
N ALA A 305 10.86 4.06 1.18
CA ALA A 305 9.60 3.50 1.66
C ALA A 305 9.57 1.98 1.44
N VAL A 306 9.05 1.27 2.44
CA VAL A 306 8.82 -0.17 2.41
C VAL A 306 7.39 -0.44 2.88
N GLU A 307 6.68 -1.33 2.18
CA GLU A 307 5.35 -1.77 2.57
C GLU A 307 5.38 -3.28 2.85
N ALA A 308 4.97 -3.66 4.05
CA ALA A 308 4.77 -5.05 4.41
C ALA A 308 3.28 -5.37 4.52
N LEU A 309 2.87 -6.52 4.01
CA LEU A 309 1.51 -7.04 4.17
C LEU A 309 1.42 -7.76 5.51
N VAL A 310 0.34 -7.45 6.23
CA VAL A 310 0.04 -7.97 7.55
C VAL A 310 -1.33 -8.63 7.52
N ASP A 311 -1.40 -9.93 7.83
CA ASP A 311 -2.68 -10.63 7.98
C ASP A 311 -3.38 -10.14 9.26
N ASN A 312 -4.65 -9.77 9.13
CA ASN A 312 -5.47 -9.24 10.22
C ASN A 312 -6.87 -9.87 10.19
N ARG A 313 -6.96 -11.18 9.99
CA ARG A 313 -8.24 -11.90 9.93
C ARG A 313 -9.02 -11.82 11.24
N ASP A 314 -8.32 -11.77 12.36
CA ASP A 314 -8.89 -11.58 13.69
C ASP A 314 -9.25 -10.12 14.02
N ARG A 315 -8.93 -9.17 13.08
CA ARG A 315 -9.28 -7.74 13.13
C ARG A 315 -8.86 -7.00 14.40
N GLN A 316 -7.83 -7.49 15.06
CA GLN A 316 -7.29 -6.84 16.25
C GLN A 316 -6.54 -5.56 15.91
N LEU A 317 -5.84 -5.55 14.78
CA LEU A 317 -5.12 -4.39 14.31
C LEU A 317 -6.08 -3.41 13.61
N LYS A 318 -5.83 -2.12 13.82
CA LYS A 318 -6.61 -1.05 13.18
C LYS A 318 -5.70 -0.19 12.30
N PRO A 319 -6.19 0.27 11.13
CA PRO A 319 -5.50 1.33 10.40
C PRO A 319 -5.24 2.53 11.31
N GLY A 320 -4.06 3.13 11.18
CA GLY A 320 -3.62 4.23 12.04
C GLY A 320 -2.77 3.81 13.25
N PHE A 321 -2.71 2.51 13.60
CA PHE A 321 -1.82 2.07 14.67
C PHE A 321 -0.36 2.25 14.28
N PHE A 322 0.43 2.77 15.22
CA PHE A 322 1.87 2.87 15.09
C PHE A 322 2.50 1.54 15.49
N ALA A 323 3.45 1.09 14.67
CA ALA A 323 4.15 -0.18 14.86
C ALA A 323 5.65 0.06 14.94
N LYS A 324 6.31 -0.65 15.84
CA LYS A 324 7.76 -0.74 15.97
C LYS A 324 8.19 -2.19 15.82
N GLY A 325 9.31 -2.43 15.18
CA GLY A 325 9.76 -3.82 15.00
C GLY A 325 11.04 -3.93 14.20
N VAL A 326 11.24 -5.11 13.64
CA VAL A 326 12.44 -5.45 12.89
C VAL A 326 12.10 -6.18 11.60
N VAL A 327 12.90 -5.94 10.57
CA VAL A 327 12.95 -6.78 9.38
C VAL A 327 13.99 -7.87 9.62
N LEU A 328 13.60 -9.12 9.49
CA LEU A 328 14.51 -10.26 9.52
C LEU A 328 15.21 -10.37 8.18
N THR A 329 16.53 -10.10 8.14
CA THR A 329 17.26 -10.01 6.88
C THR A 329 17.95 -11.32 6.52
N ARG A 330 19.07 -11.63 7.19
CA ARG A 330 19.86 -12.84 6.95
C ARG A 330 20.21 -13.54 8.24
N VAL A 331 20.47 -14.83 8.15
CA VAL A 331 21.04 -15.62 9.24
C VAL A 331 22.52 -15.83 8.96
N ASP A 332 23.37 -15.30 9.82
CA ASP A 332 24.80 -15.60 9.82
C ASP A 332 25.02 -16.84 10.67
N ALA A 333 25.10 -18.01 10.05
CA ALA A 333 25.03 -19.31 10.72
C ALA A 333 26.28 -19.68 11.55
N SER A 334 27.38 -18.93 11.42
CA SER A 334 28.67 -19.31 12.01
C SER A 334 29.51 -18.09 12.34
N VAL A 335 29.01 -17.23 13.22
CA VAL A 335 29.80 -16.11 13.75
C VAL A 335 30.61 -16.56 14.99
N LEU A 336 31.76 -15.94 15.18
CA LEU A 336 32.59 -16.20 16.39
C LEU A 336 31.89 -15.60 17.60
N ALA A 337 31.80 -16.37 18.66
CA ALA A 337 31.17 -15.96 19.90
C ALA A 337 32.03 -16.36 21.10
N VAL A 338 32.02 -15.51 22.10
CA VAL A 338 32.73 -15.76 23.35
C VAL A 338 31.77 -15.63 24.54
N PRO A 339 31.93 -16.40 25.62
CA PRO A 339 31.15 -16.18 26.82
C PRO A 339 31.39 -14.78 27.39
N GLU A 340 30.31 -14.19 27.93
CA GLU A 340 30.37 -12.83 28.50
C GLU A 340 31.43 -12.72 29.59
N ASP A 341 31.63 -13.82 30.37
CA ASP A 341 32.62 -13.90 31.42
C ASP A 341 34.10 -13.85 30.93
N ALA A 342 34.33 -14.09 29.63
CA ALA A 342 35.66 -13.98 29.04
C ALA A 342 36.03 -12.54 28.62
N ILE A 343 35.09 -11.61 28.69
CA ILE A 343 35.23 -10.25 28.20
C ILE A 343 35.59 -9.31 29.37
N SER A 344 36.67 -8.58 29.20
CA SER A 344 37.04 -7.48 30.10
C SER A 344 36.84 -6.16 29.38
N THR A 345 36.00 -5.29 29.95
CA THR A 345 35.75 -3.95 29.37
C THR A 345 36.28 -2.90 30.32
N LEU A 346 37.26 -2.13 29.88
CA LEU A 346 37.86 -1.03 30.63
C LEU A 346 37.85 0.24 29.77
N ALA A 347 37.33 1.32 30.33
CA ALA A 347 37.26 2.62 29.65
C ALA A 347 36.63 2.55 28.21
N GLY A 348 35.63 1.67 28.01
CA GLY A 348 34.97 1.51 26.70
C GLY A 348 35.71 0.60 25.70
N VAL A 349 36.89 0.09 26.06
CA VAL A 349 37.63 -0.86 25.22
C VAL A 349 37.36 -2.28 25.73
N SER A 350 36.84 -3.13 24.83
CA SER A 350 36.60 -4.55 25.15
C SER A 350 37.81 -5.39 24.74
N THR A 351 38.26 -6.22 25.64
CA THR A 351 39.43 -7.08 25.46
C THR A 351 39.15 -8.50 25.99
N VAL A 352 39.85 -9.46 25.43
CA VAL A 352 39.91 -10.83 25.94
C VAL A 352 41.37 -11.21 26.21
N TYR A 353 41.58 -12.18 27.08
CA TYR A 353 42.90 -12.73 27.31
C TYR A 353 43.03 -14.08 26.62
N VAL A 354 43.84 -14.10 25.55
CA VAL A 354 44.18 -15.32 24.80
C VAL A 354 45.31 -16.03 25.51
N ILE A 355 45.17 -17.33 25.74
CA ILE A 355 46.18 -18.16 26.37
C ILE A 355 47.01 -18.87 25.31
N GLU A 356 48.26 -18.45 25.14
CA GLU A 356 49.22 -19.02 24.19
C GLU A 356 50.48 -19.48 24.97
N ASN A 357 50.85 -20.73 24.81
CA ASN A 357 52.05 -21.30 25.46
C ASN A 357 52.13 -21.06 27.00
N GLY A 358 50.96 -21.13 27.69
CA GLY A 358 50.85 -20.92 29.14
C GLY A 358 51.03 -19.47 29.59
N LYS A 359 50.93 -18.51 28.68
CA LYS A 359 50.94 -17.06 28.96
C LYS A 359 49.69 -16.39 28.46
N ALA A 360 49.21 -15.38 29.17
CA ALA A 360 48.10 -14.54 28.75
C ALA A 360 48.61 -13.45 27.77
N ARG A 361 47.88 -13.24 26.68
CA ARG A 361 48.03 -12.12 25.75
C ARG A 361 46.71 -11.36 25.68
N GLN A 362 46.73 -10.11 26.05
CA GLN A 362 45.58 -9.24 25.93
C GLN A 362 45.33 -8.94 24.44
N GLN A 363 44.10 -9.20 24.01
CA GLN A 363 43.67 -8.98 22.63
C GLN A 363 42.45 -8.11 22.65
N GLN A 364 42.52 -6.97 21.93
CA GLN A 364 41.35 -6.11 21.73
C GLN A 364 40.38 -6.75 20.74
N ILE A 365 39.11 -6.67 21.07
CA ILE A 365 38.02 -7.21 20.25
C ILE A 365 36.94 -6.17 20.03
N SER A 366 36.17 -6.34 18.93
CA SER A 366 34.95 -5.62 18.69
C SER A 366 33.76 -6.55 18.93
N LEU A 367 32.83 -6.10 19.74
CA LEU A 367 31.64 -6.87 20.11
C LEU A 367 30.48 -6.62 19.11
N GLY A 368 29.70 -7.64 18.92
CA GLY A 368 28.47 -7.59 18.14
C GLY A 368 27.24 -7.96 18.98
N THR A 369 26.36 -8.80 18.44
CA THR A 369 25.11 -9.23 19.05
C THR A 369 25.35 -10.11 20.28
N ARG A 370 24.51 -9.92 21.31
CA ARG A 370 24.51 -10.76 22.53
C ARG A 370 23.33 -11.72 22.50
N GLN A 371 23.57 -12.99 22.74
CA GLN A 371 22.56 -14.03 22.80
C GLN A 371 22.94 -15.15 23.75
N ASN A 372 22.06 -15.53 24.69
CA ASN A 372 22.26 -16.67 25.60
C ASN A 372 23.62 -16.68 26.34
N LYS A 373 24.07 -15.55 26.92
CA LYS A 373 25.37 -15.34 27.59
C LYS A 373 26.59 -15.48 26.66
N LEU A 374 26.36 -15.56 25.34
CA LEU A 374 27.40 -15.47 24.33
C LEU A 374 27.37 -14.10 23.69
N VAL A 375 28.52 -13.57 23.39
CA VAL A 375 28.67 -12.29 22.70
C VAL A 375 29.43 -12.52 21.40
N GLU A 376 28.88 -12.06 20.32
CA GLU A 376 29.53 -12.07 19.01
C GLU A 376 30.82 -11.25 19.04
N VAL A 377 31.86 -11.77 18.43
CA VAL A 377 33.11 -11.05 18.17
C VAL A 377 33.22 -10.80 16.68
N THR A 378 33.10 -9.53 16.29
CA THR A 378 33.16 -9.14 14.88
C THR A 378 34.58 -9.01 14.35
N THR A 379 35.52 -8.60 15.21
CA THR A 379 36.95 -8.49 14.85
C THR A 379 37.82 -8.81 16.08
N GLY A 380 39.03 -9.29 15.83
CA GLY A 380 40.04 -9.47 16.88
C GLY A 380 40.37 -10.92 17.20
N LEU A 381 39.57 -11.91 16.78
CA LEU A 381 39.81 -13.33 16.97
C LEU A 381 39.82 -14.10 15.66
N LYS A 382 40.52 -15.25 15.61
CA LYS A 382 40.56 -16.16 14.44
C LYS A 382 39.64 -17.37 14.61
N GLY A 383 39.28 -17.74 15.85
CA GLY A 383 38.33 -18.79 16.18
C GLY A 383 38.91 -20.09 16.71
N ASP A 384 40.23 -20.19 16.88
CA ASP A 384 40.97 -21.33 17.41
C ASP A 384 41.61 -21.03 18.76
N GLU A 385 41.39 -19.81 19.29
CA GLU A 385 42.00 -19.35 20.51
C GLU A 385 41.32 -19.94 21.76
N LYS A 386 42.15 -20.15 22.80
CA LYS A 386 41.70 -20.41 24.16
C LYS A 386 41.67 -19.12 24.95
N LEU A 387 40.58 -18.84 25.61
CA LEU A 387 40.33 -17.60 26.34
C LEU A 387 40.21 -17.85 27.82
N ALA A 388 40.72 -16.92 28.63
CA ALA A 388 40.52 -16.93 30.08
C ALA A 388 39.10 -16.43 30.42
N THR A 389 38.44 -17.05 31.40
CA THR A 389 37.08 -16.67 31.86
C THR A 389 37.04 -16.21 33.32
N THR A 390 38.08 -16.51 34.12
CA THR A 390 38.14 -16.11 35.52
C THR A 390 39.43 -15.35 35.83
N ASN A 391 39.41 -14.54 36.91
CA ASN A 391 40.56 -13.75 37.39
C ASN A 391 41.12 -12.77 36.35
N LEU A 392 40.29 -12.27 35.43
CA LEU A 392 40.71 -11.40 34.31
C LEU A 392 41.42 -10.14 34.79
N SER A 393 41.06 -9.59 35.96
CA SER A 393 41.66 -8.38 36.54
C SER A 393 43.15 -8.59 37.00
N GLN A 394 43.59 -9.84 37.14
CA GLN A 394 44.94 -10.20 37.52
C GLN A 394 45.81 -10.55 36.29
N LEU A 395 45.20 -10.61 35.12
CA LEU A 395 45.90 -10.95 33.89
C LEU A 395 46.43 -9.70 33.21
N ALA A 396 47.63 -9.80 32.66
CA ALA A 396 48.23 -8.84 31.75
C ALA A 396 49.06 -9.59 30.72
N THR A 397 49.40 -8.93 29.62
CA THR A 397 50.23 -9.54 28.57
C THR A 397 51.57 -10.02 29.15
N GLY A 398 51.88 -11.34 28.97
CA GLY A 398 53.08 -11.97 29.43
C GLY A 398 52.97 -12.68 30.78
N VAL A 399 51.86 -12.52 31.50
CA VAL A 399 51.62 -13.21 32.78
C VAL A 399 51.47 -14.71 32.53
N SER A 400 52.20 -15.52 33.34
CA SER A 400 52.11 -16.99 33.33
C SER A 400 50.74 -17.42 33.86
N VAL A 401 50.05 -18.29 33.13
CA VAL A 401 48.71 -18.78 33.47
C VAL A 401 48.77 -20.28 33.72
N ARG A 402 48.10 -20.72 34.75
CA ARG A 402 47.85 -22.14 34.99
C ARG A 402 46.37 -22.41 34.70
N PRO A 403 46.04 -23.23 33.69
CA PRO A 403 44.67 -23.65 33.50
C PRO A 403 44.17 -24.38 34.74
N GLU A 404 43.01 -24.00 35.24
CA GLU A 404 42.29 -24.77 36.25
C GLU A 404 41.60 -25.92 35.50
N ASP A 405 42.11 -27.15 35.66
CA ASP A 405 41.46 -28.32 35.10
C ASP A 405 40.07 -28.46 35.75
N ASP A 406 39.05 -28.62 34.94
CA ASP A 406 37.65 -28.85 35.32
C ASP A 406 37.49 -30.23 35.96
N ASN A 407 38.03 -30.38 37.20
CA ASN A 407 37.96 -31.58 38.05
C ASN A 407 36.84 -31.49 39.09
N GLY A 408 35.71 -30.93 38.74
CA GLY A 408 34.58 -30.69 39.62
C GLY A 408 33.39 -31.60 39.44
N HIS A 409 33.55 -32.89 39.20
CA HIS A 409 32.50 -33.90 39.50
C HIS A 409 33.09 -35.28 39.70
N ARG A 410 33.82 -35.45 40.81
CA ARG A 410 34.00 -36.79 41.39
C ARG A 410 33.08 -36.95 42.59
N GLY A 411 31.97 -37.64 42.33
CA GLY A 411 31.25 -38.58 43.12
C GLY A 411 31.35 -38.51 44.66
N ALA A 412 30.26 -38.03 45.26
CA ALA A 412 29.81 -38.61 46.53
C ALA A 412 29.25 -40.01 46.24
N ARG A 413 29.95 -41.03 46.70
CA ARG A 413 29.45 -42.39 46.99
C ARG A 413 29.45 -42.56 48.48
N PRO A 414 28.74 -43.54 49.00
CA PRO A 414 27.28 -43.80 49.03
C PRO A 414 26.65 -43.34 50.35
#